data_63cb5a756c7d8fdea4312446dce0b721
#
_entry.id   63cb5a756c7d8fdea4312446dce0b721
#
_cell.length_a   1.000
_cell.length_b   1.000
_cell.length_c   1.000
_cell.angle_alpha   90.00
_cell.angle_beta   90.00
_cell.angle_gamma   90.00
#
_symmetry.space_group_name_H-M   'P 1'
#
loop_
_entity.id
_entity.type
_entity.pdbx_description
1 polymer ?
#
loop_
_entity_poly.entity_id
_entity_poly.type
_entity_poly.pdbx_seq_one_letter_code
_entity_poly.pdbx_strand_id
1 'polypeptide(L)'
;MTNLDYKTPPNMELSDLPEGVTAYEEKTLTYYDGSTRRIYVVDEEVPYPDGRLIVSRTNTDGIITHAIQAFVDMSAWTEEELIGSPHSILRHPDVPPEIFKDLWDTVQSGQPWRGFVKNLRKDGRYYWVYATASPNYDDGHIIAYTSVRRKPSQEGVNQTLETIAKLWAAE
;
A
#
# COMPACT_ATOMS: atom_id res chain seq x y z
N MET A 1 7.89 -23.59 -10.09
CA MET A 1 7.89 -22.22 -9.51
C MET A 1 8.20 -21.25 -10.61
N THR A 2 7.23 -20.46 -11.01
CA THR A 2 7.51 -19.30 -11.84
C THR A 2 8.29 -18.31 -10.98
N ASN A 3 9.55 -18.08 -11.30
CA ASN A 3 10.30 -16.95 -10.78
C ASN A 3 9.51 -15.70 -11.21
N LEU A 4 8.82 -15.08 -10.27
CA LEU A 4 8.31 -13.74 -10.48
C LEU A 4 9.53 -12.83 -10.58
N ASP A 5 9.74 -12.25 -11.74
CA ASP A 5 10.77 -11.24 -11.90
C ASP A 5 10.42 -10.08 -10.95
N TYR A 6 11.32 -9.86 -9.99
CA TYR A 6 11.19 -8.73 -9.04
C TYR A 6 11.26 -7.43 -9.83
N LYS A 7 10.25 -6.58 -9.63
CA LYS A 7 10.21 -5.25 -10.21
C LYS A 7 10.47 -4.22 -9.13
N THR A 8 11.35 -3.28 -9.43
CA THR A 8 11.48 -2.07 -8.62
C THR A 8 10.26 -1.19 -8.89
N PRO A 9 9.60 -0.61 -7.85
CA PRO A 9 8.52 0.33 -8.10
C PRO A 9 9.01 1.48 -8.98
N PRO A 10 8.31 1.80 -10.07
CA PRO A 10 8.75 2.83 -10.99
C PRO A 10 8.65 4.21 -10.36
N ASN A 11 9.49 5.15 -10.82
CA ASN A 11 9.25 6.56 -10.57
C ASN A 11 7.91 6.96 -11.15
N MET A 12 7.20 7.84 -10.46
CA MET A 12 6.02 8.48 -11.03
C MET A 12 6.44 9.60 -11.99
N GLU A 13 5.59 9.86 -12.98
CA GLU A 13 5.77 10.94 -13.93
C GLU A 13 4.66 11.97 -13.77
N LEU A 14 4.92 13.22 -14.16
CA LEU A 14 3.88 14.26 -14.12
C LEU A 14 2.68 13.91 -14.99
N SER A 15 2.90 13.16 -16.08
CA SER A 15 1.83 12.67 -16.94
C SER A 15 0.91 11.64 -16.29
N ASP A 16 1.31 11.06 -15.14
CA ASP A 16 0.46 10.16 -14.37
C ASP A 16 -0.62 10.89 -13.59
N LEU A 17 -0.43 12.18 -13.31
CA LEU A 17 -1.39 12.98 -12.55
C LEU A 17 -2.66 13.23 -13.34
N PRO A 18 -3.81 13.44 -12.67
CA PRO A 18 -5.06 13.76 -13.34
C PRO A 18 -4.92 15.02 -14.19
N GLU A 19 -5.60 15.04 -15.33
CA GLU A 19 -5.62 16.23 -16.21
C GLU A 19 -6.11 17.46 -15.44
N GLY A 20 -5.41 18.57 -15.60
CA GLY A 20 -5.77 19.84 -14.96
C GLY A 20 -5.28 20.01 -13.52
N VAL A 21 -4.60 19.02 -12.96
CA VAL A 21 -4.00 19.17 -11.62
C VAL A 21 -2.83 20.15 -11.69
N THR A 22 -2.89 21.19 -10.85
CA THR A 22 -1.84 22.22 -10.73
C THR A 22 -1.18 22.23 -9.35
N ALA A 23 -1.83 21.67 -8.34
CA ALA A 23 -1.31 21.58 -6.97
C ALA A 23 -0.87 20.16 -6.66
N TYR A 24 0.43 19.96 -6.53
CA TYR A 24 1.05 18.67 -6.17
C TYR A 24 2.38 18.90 -5.47
N GLU A 25 2.87 17.89 -4.76
CA GLU A 25 4.20 17.89 -4.18
C GLU A 25 5.04 16.77 -4.80
N GLU A 26 6.27 17.07 -5.15
CA GLU A 26 7.27 16.06 -5.51
C GLU A 26 7.99 15.61 -4.24
N LYS A 27 8.06 14.31 -4.02
CA LYS A 27 8.78 13.71 -2.88
C LYS A 27 9.62 12.53 -3.34
N THR A 28 10.65 12.23 -2.56
CA THR A 28 11.48 11.04 -2.75
C THR A 28 11.27 10.09 -1.57
N LEU A 29 10.80 8.88 -1.86
CA LEU A 29 10.72 7.81 -0.87
C LEU A 29 12.04 7.03 -0.84
N THR A 30 12.51 6.72 0.36
CA THR A 30 13.65 5.83 0.57
C THR A 30 13.15 4.55 1.23
N TYR A 31 13.50 3.41 0.66
CA TYR A 31 13.12 2.08 1.15
C TYR A 31 14.23 1.45 1.98
N TYR A 32 13.94 0.33 2.66
CA TYR A 32 14.88 -0.37 3.53
C TYR A 32 16.16 -0.83 2.85
N ASP A 33 16.11 -1.14 1.56
CA ASP A 33 17.28 -1.53 0.76
C ASP A 33 18.14 -0.33 0.31
N GLY A 34 17.76 0.88 0.71
CA GLY A 34 18.42 2.12 0.32
C GLY A 34 18.00 2.65 -1.05
N SER A 35 17.17 1.93 -1.78
CA SER A 35 16.64 2.41 -3.05
C SER A 35 15.74 3.61 -2.85
N THR A 36 15.68 4.48 -3.85
CA THR A 36 14.84 5.69 -3.83
C THR A 36 13.87 5.69 -4.98
N ARG A 37 12.76 6.39 -4.79
CA ARG A 37 11.72 6.52 -5.80
C ARG A 37 11.16 7.94 -5.76
N ARG A 38 11.06 8.57 -6.92
CA ARG A 38 10.37 9.85 -7.06
C ARG A 38 8.87 9.58 -7.14
N ILE A 39 8.11 10.31 -6.32
CA ILE A 39 6.65 10.27 -6.32
C ILE A 39 6.08 11.68 -6.39
N TYR A 40 4.85 11.77 -6.84
CA TYR A 40 4.04 13.00 -6.80
C TYR A 40 2.83 12.76 -5.92
N VAL A 41 2.52 13.71 -5.05
CA VAL A 41 1.40 13.62 -4.10
C VAL A 41 0.42 14.73 -4.40
N VAL A 42 -0.83 14.35 -4.62
CA VAL A 42 -1.98 15.24 -4.80
C VAL A 42 -2.87 15.12 -3.57
N ASP A 43 -3.17 16.23 -2.92
CA ASP A 43 -4.02 16.23 -1.72
C ASP A 43 -5.51 16.12 -2.10
N GLU A 44 -5.86 14.97 -2.68
CA GLU A 44 -7.22 14.66 -3.09
C GLU A 44 -7.51 13.19 -2.80
N GLU A 45 -8.54 12.96 -1.98
CA GLU A 45 -8.99 11.60 -1.66
C GLU A 45 -9.87 11.03 -2.77
N VAL A 46 -9.60 9.77 -3.14
CA VAL A 46 -10.53 8.97 -3.92
C VAL A 46 -11.34 8.14 -2.93
N PRO A 47 -12.66 8.38 -2.81
CA PRO A 47 -13.47 7.67 -1.84
C PRO A 47 -13.48 6.15 -2.10
N TYR A 48 -13.44 5.37 -1.02
CA TYR A 48 -13.56 3.92 -1.14
C TYR A 48 -15.00 3.57 -1.55
N PRO A 49 -15.20 2.78 -2.62
CA PRO A 49 -16.54 2.44 -3.09
C PRO A 49 -17.29 1.52 -2.12
N ASP A 50 -18.59 1.76 -1.97
CA ASP A 50 -19.44 0.94 -1.12
C ASP A 50 -19.53 -0.50 -1.63
N GLY A 51 -19.51 -1.46 -0.69
CA GLY A 51 -19.76 -2.87 -0.98
C GLY A 51 -18.64 -3.60 -1.71
N ARG A 52 -17.47 -2.97 -1.90
CA ARG A 52 -16.32 -3.62 -2.55
C ARG A 52 -15.26 -4.07 -1.55
N LEU A 53 -14.68 -5.22 -1.83
CA LEU A 53 -13.47 -5.71 -1.17
C LEU A 53 -12.29 -5.57 -2.12
N ILE A 54 -11.15 -5.13 -1.60
CA ILE A 54 -9.89 -5.15 -2.32
C ILE A 54 -9.06 -6.29 -1.75
N VAL A 55 -8.68 -7.23 -2.60
CA VAL A 55 -7.88 -8.38 -2.19
C VAL A 55 -6.61 -8.44 -3.02
N SER A 56 -5.49 -8.65 -2.34
CA SER A 56 -4.21 -8.93 -2.97
C SER A 56 -3.48 -10.01 -2.18
N ARG A 57 -2.56 -10.68 -2.85
CA ARG A 57 -1.69 -11.69 -2.26
C ARG A 57 -0.26 -11.39 -2.63
N THR A 58 0.66 -11.62 -1.69
CA THR A 58 2.09 -11.50 -1.91
C THR A 58 2.78 -12.82 -1.59
N ASN A 59 4.00 -12.99 -2.10
CA ASN A 59 4.91 -14.01 -1.59
C ASN A 59 5.47 -13.57 -0.22
N THR A 60 6.37 -14.37 0.37
CA THR A 60 6.96 -14.08 1.68
C THR A 60 7.91 -12.88 1.67
N ASP A 61 8.36 -12.43 0.51
CA ASP A 61 9.18 -11.22 0.33
C ASP A 61 8.34 -9.95 0.16
N GLY A 62 7.01 -10.08 0.20
CA GLY A 62 6.11 -8.95 0.01
C GLY A 62 5.88 -8.56 -1.45
N ILE A 63 6.24 -9.43 -2.39
CA ILE A 63 6.04 -9.20 -3.83
C ILE A 63 4.62 -9.63 -4.22
N ILE A 64 3.89 -8.76 -4.89
CA ILE A 64 2.51 -8.99 -5.30
C ILE A 64 2.45 -10.12 -6.33
N THR A 65 1.66 -11.14 -6.03
CA THR A 65 1.44 -12.30 -6.91
C THR A 65 0.04 -12.34 -7.48
N HIS A 66 -0.92 -11.75 -6.77
CA HIS A 66 -2.33 -11.74 -7.15
C HIS A 66 -2.93 -10.36 -6.84
N ALA A 67 -3.68 -9.82 -7.79
CA ALA A 67 -4.39 -8.55 -7.67
C ALA A 67 -5.74 -8.67 -8.36
N ILE A 68 -6.83 -8.51 -7.61
CA ILE A 68 -8.18 -8.51 -8.20
C ILE A 68 -8.48 -7.15 -8.87
N GLN A 69 -9.50 -7.11 -9.70
CA GLN A 69 -9.85 -5.91 -10.47
C GLN A 69 -10.12 -4.70 -9.58
N ALA A 70 -10.75 -4.88 -8.41
CA ALA A 70 -10.99 -3.78 -7.47
C ALA A 70 -9.68 -3.13 -6.98
N PHE A 71 -8.61 -3.92 -6.81
CA PHE A 71 -7.30 -3.41 -6.47
C PHE A 71 -6.69 -2.60 -7.62
N VAL A 72 -6.78 -3.13 -8.82
CA VAL A 72 -6.34 -2.42 -10.05
C VAL A 72 -7.05 -1.07 -10.15
N ASP A 73 -8.37 -1.06 -10.04
CA ASP A 73 -9.18 0.16 -10.18
C ASP A 73 -8.82 1.20 -9.11
N MET A 74 -8.72 0.79 -7.85
CA MET A 74 -8.45 1.72 -6.74
C MET A 74 -7.03 2.25 -6.72
N SER A 75 -6.06 1.44 -7.11
CA SER A 75 -4.65 1.84 -7.11
C SER A 75 -4.25 2.68 -8.33
N ALA A 76 -5.06 2.65 -9.38
CA ALA A 76 -4.76 3.22 -10.71
C ALA A 76 -3.56 2.56 -11.42
N TRP A 77 -2.95 1.55 -10.82
CA TRP A 77 -1.93 0.73 -11.48
C TRP A 77 -2.60 -0.36 -12.30
N THR A 78 -1.98 -0.75 -13.41
CA THR A 78 -2.43 -1.93 -14.15
C THR A 78 -2.07 -3.21 -13.41
N GLU A 79 -2.78 -4.30 -13.70
CA GLU A 79 -2.43 -5.61 -13.15
C GLU A 79 -0.98 -5.99 -13.49
N GLU A 80 -0.56 -5.74 -14.73
CA GLU A 80 0.81 -6.00 -15.18
C GLU A 80 1.85 -5.21 -14.38
N GLU A 81 1.57 -3.97 -14.03
CA GLU A 81 2.45 -3.13 -13.21
C GLU A 81 2.49 -3.62 -11.75
N LEU A 82 1.37 -4.10 -11.22
CA LEU A 82 1.27 -4.57 -9.83
C LEU A 82 1.95 -5.92 -9.62
N ILE A 83 1.70 -6.90 -10.48
CA ILE A 83 2.26 -8.25 -10.33
C ILE A 83 3.79 -8.19 -10.48
N GLY A 84 4.49 -8.72 -9.51
CA GLY A 84 5.96 -8.68 -9.45
C GLY A 84 6.53 -7.44 -8.77
N SER A 85 5.70 -6.45 -8.43
CA SER A 85 6.11 -5.28 -7.66
C SER A 85 5.97 -5.54 -6.16
N PRO A 86 6.83 -4.93 -5.32
CA PRO A 86 6.63 -4.99 -3.89
C PRO A 86 5.34 -4.22 -3.51
N HIS A 87 4.69 -4.65 -2.45
CA HIS A 87 3.46 -4.00 -1.98
C HIS A 87 3.69 -2.53 -1.58
N SER A 88 4.93 -2.16 -1.30
CA SER A 88 5.36 -0.78 -1.04
C SER A 88 5.14 0.18 -2.23
N ILE A 89 4.77 -0.32 -3.40
CA ILE A 89 4.34 0.52 -4.53
C ILE A 89 3.18 1.45 -4.15
N LEU A 90 2.39 1.06 -3.14
CA LEU A 90 1.24 1.82 -2.63
C LEU A 90 1.60 2.75 -1.47
N ARG A 91 2.85 2.74 -1.00
CA ARG A 91 3.23 3.50 0.18
C ARG A 91 3.04 4.99 -0.01
N HIS A 92 2.21 5.59 0.86
CA HIS A 92 2.06 7.04 0.94
C HIS A 92 3.11 7.61 1.91
N PRO A 93 3.77 8.74 1.56
CA PRO A 93 4.83 9.31 2.40
C PRO A 93 4.36 9.81 3.77
N ASP A 94 3.07 10.09 3.94
CA ASP A 94 2.50 10.50 5.23
C ASP A 94 2.46 9.36 6.25
N VAL A 95 2.53 8.10 5.80
CA VAL A 95 2.49 6.95 6.69
C VAL A 95 3.90 6.63 7.19
N PRO A 96 4.15 6.71 8.51
CA PRO A 96 5.48 6.47 9.05
C PRO A 96 5.91 5.01 8.90
N PRO A 97 7.23 4.76 8.79
CA PRO A 97 7.78 3.41 8.60
C PRO A 97 7.39 2.43 9.72
N GLU A 98 7.16 2.93 10.94
CA GLU A 98 6.81 2.13 12.11
C GLU A 98 5.50 1.35 11.91
N ILE A 99 4.55 1.90 11.17
CA ILE A 99 3.28 1.22 10.87
C ILE A 99 3.53 0.01 9.97
N PHE A 100 4.37 0.14 8.95
CA PHE A 100 4.73 -0.98 8.08
C PHE A 100 5.59 -2.00 8.80
N LYS A 101 6.49 -1.55 9.67
CA LYS A 101 7.29 -2.45 10.51
C LYS A 101 6.38 -3.28 11.41
N ASP A 102 5.41 -2.68 12.07
CA ASP A 102 4.43 -3.38 12.90
C ASP A 102 3.64 -4.41 12.09
N LEU A 103 3.20 -4.05 10.89
CA LEU A 103 2.49 -4.96 10.00
C LEU A 103 3.35 -6.19 9.69
N TRP A 104 4.56 -5.98 9.21
CA TRP A 104 5.46 -7.07 8.80
C TRP A 104 5.88 -7.94 9.98
N ASP A 105 6.25 -7.36 11.11
CA ASP A 105 6.61 -8.10 12.32
C ASP A 105 5.43 -8.98 12.76
N THR A 106 4.21 -8.47 12.70
CA THR A 106 3.00 -9.18 13.11
C THR A 106 2.70 -10.37 12.19
N VAL A 107 2.67 -10.17 10.87
CA VAL A 107 2.33 -11.25 9.93
C VAL A 107 3.43 -12.29 9.83
N GLN A 108 4.68 -11.89 9.95
CA GLN A 108 5.81 -12.83 9.99
C GLN A 108 5.82 -13.68 11.26
N SER A 109 5.25 -13.18 12.35
CA SER A 109 5.06 -13.96 13.58
C SER A 109 3.91 -14.97 13.49
N GLY A 110 3.16 -14.97 12.40
CA GLY A 110 2.03 -15.86 12.19
C GLY A 110 0.68 -15.30 12.63
N GLN A 111 0.62 -14.02 13.01
CA GLN A 111 -0.60 -13.36 13.46
C GLN A 111 -1.17 -12.44 12.39
N PRO A 112 -2.51 -12.28 12.32
CA PRO A 112 -3.11 -11.28 11.44
C PRO A 112 -2.86 -9.89 11.99
N TRP A 113 -2.59 -8.96 11.06
CA TRP A 113 -2.51 -7.53 11.36
C TRP A 113 -3.76 -6.82 10.85
N ARG A 114 -4.27 -5.88 11.63
CA ARG A 114 -5.41 -5.05 11.25
C ARG A 114 -5.10 -3.59 11.49
N GLY A 115 -5.49 -2.74 10.56
CA GLY A 115 -5.28 -1.31 10.71
C GLY A 115 -5.81 -0.50 9.55
N PHE A 116 -5.87 0.81 9.75
CA PHE A 116 -6.23 1.79 8.73
C PHE A 116 -4.97 2.25 8.02
N VAL A 117 -4.99 2.23 6.70
CA VAL A 117 -3.83 2.58 5.89
C VAL A 117 -4.23 3.58 4.82
N LYS A 118 -3.39 4.61 4.65
CA LYS A 118 -3.46 5.56 3.55
C LYS A 118 -2.55 5.09 2.43
N ASN A 119 -3.13 4.90 1.26
CA ASN A 119 -2.40 4.41 0.08
C ASN A 119 -2.26 5.47 -0.99
N LEU A 120 -1.12 5.46 -1.66
CA LEU A 120 -0.83 6.33 -2.81
C LEU A 120 -1.23 5.64 -4.10
N ARG A 121 -2.00 6.34 -4.92
CA ARG A 121 -2.39 5.90 -6.27
C ARG A 121 -1.30 6.29 -7.29
N LYS A 122 -1.30 5.61 -8.42
CA LYS A 122 -0.43 5.99 -9.55
C LYS A 122 -0.63 7.44 -9.98
N ASP A 123 -1.85 7.96 -9.88
CA ASP A 123 -2.19 9.34 -10.24
C ASP A 123 -1.86 10.39 -9.16
N GLY A 124 -1.23 9.97 -8.07
CA GLY A 124 -0.81 10.86 -6.97
C GLY A 124 -1.88 11.10 -5.92
N ARG A 125 -3.14 10.82 -6.21
CA ARG A 125 -4.22 10.90 -5.22
C ARG A 125 -4.09 9.78 -4.20
N TYR A 126 -4.88 9.81 -3.15
CA TYR A 126 -4.83 8.82 -2.09
C TYR A 126 -6.19 8.21 -1.79
N TYR A 127 -6.18 7.05 -1.13
CA TYR A 127 -7.38 6.43 -0.60
C TYR A 127 -7.07 5.75 0.73
N TRP A 128 -8.07 5.73 1.59
CA TRP A 128 -7.99 5.06 2.88
C TRP A 128 -8.66 3.70 2.81
N VAL A 129 -8.08 2.74 3.52
CA VAL A 129 -8.62 1.38 3.65
C VAL A 129 -8.55 0.92 5.11
N TYR A 130 -9.44 0.01 5.49
CA TYR A 130 -9.26 -0.83 6.66
C TYR A 130 -8.73 -2.18 6.18
N ALA A 131 -7.50 -2.50 6.55
CA ALA A 131 -6.80 -3.66 6.04
C ALA A 131 -6.72 -4.76 7.09
N THR A 132 -6.89 -6.01 6.65
CA THR A 132 -6.53 -7.21 7.40
C THR A 132 -5.53 -8.00 6.57
N ALA A 133 -4.30 -8.09 7.05
CA ALA A 133 -3.25 -8.87 6.44
C ALA A 133 -3.04 -10.16 7.24
N SER A 134 -3.02 -11.29 6.57
CA SER A 134 -2.94 -12.60 7.21
C SER A 134 -1.93 -13.49 6.51
N PRO A 135 -1.15 -14.29 7.27
CA PRO A 135 -0.27 -15.28 6.67
C PRO A 135 -1.07 -16.45 6.12
N ASN A 136 -0.59 -17.02 5.01
CA ASN A 136 -1.09 -18.26 4.42
C ASN A 136 -0.08 -19.37 4.68
N TYR A 137 -0.58 -20.53 5.07
CA TYR A 137 0.25 -21.67 5.44
C TYR A 137 0.11 -22.82 4.45
N ASP A 138 1.21 -23.52 4.24
CA ASP A 138 1.25 -24.84 3.62
C ASP A 138 2.18 -25.72 4.45
N ASP A 139 1.66 -26.87 4.90
CA ASP A 139 2.39 -27.84 5.72
C ASP A 139 3.10 -27.18 6.93
N GLY A 140 2.39 -26.28 7.63
CA GLY A 140 2.88 -25.55 8.80
C GLY A 140 3.85 -24.41 8.53
N HIS A 141 4.16 -24.13 7.26
CA HIS A 141 5.06 -23.05 6.86
C HIS A 141 4.29 -21.89 6.22
N ILE A 142 4.71 -20.67 6.51
CA ILE A 142 4.16 -19.48 5.86
C ILE A 142 4.69 -19.44 4.42
N ILE A 143 3.78 -19.42 3.46
CA ILE A 143 4.11 -19.41 2.02
C ILE A 143 3.71 -18.13 1.32
N ALA A 144 2.83 -17.34 1.93
CA ALA A 144 2.29 -16.12 1.32
C ALA A 144 1.58 -15.28 2.38
N TYR A 145 1.21 -14.07 1.99
CA TYR A 145 0.35 -13.19 2.79
C TYR A 145 -0.82 -12.71 1.92
N THR A 146 -2.01 -12.68 2.51
CA THR A 146 -3.22 -12.15 1.87
C THR A 146 -3.66 -10.90 2.61
N SER A 147 -3.92 -9.84 1.88
CA SER A 147 -4.48 -8.60 2.42
C SER A 147 -5.90 -8.41 1.89
N VAL A 148 -6.85 -8.29 2.80
CA VAL A 148 -8.24 -7.95 2.50
C VAL A 148 -8.51 -6.55 3.03
N ARG A 149 -8.97 -5.66 2.17
CA ARG A 149 -9.25 -4.28 2.51
C ARG A 149 -10.71 -3.96 2.32
N ARG A 150 -11.24 -3.20 3.26
CA ARG A 150 -12.64 -2.78 3.32
C ARG A 150 -12.74 -1.28 3.43
N LYS A 151 -13.95 -0.76 3.20
CA LYS A 151 -14.23 0.65 3.43
C LYS A 151 -13.96 1.00 4.90
N PRO A 152 -13.11 2.00 5.17
CA PRO A 152 -12.80 2.41 6.53
C PRO A 152 -13.93 3.26 7.12
N SER A 153 -14.09 3.20 8.45
CA SER A 153 -14.90 4.19 9.16
C SER A 153 -14.14 5.52 9.26
N GLN A 154 -14.85 6.63 9.23
CA GLN A 154 -14.24 7.95 9.38
C GLN A 154 -13.61 8.11 10.78
N GLU A 155 -14.23 7.54 11.79
CA GLU A 155 -13.68 7.53 13.16
C GLU A 155 -12.32 6.82 13.22
N GLY A 156 -12.20 5.65 12.59
CA GLY A 156 -10.95 4.90 12.54
C GLY A 156 -9.86 5.63 11.78
N VAL A 157 -10.20 6.29 10.68
CA VAL A 157 -9.26 7.14 9.93
C VAL A 157 -8.78 8.30 10.81
N ASN A 158 -9.68 8.97 11.51
CA ASN A 158 -9.33 10.09 12.38
C ASN A 158 -8.41 9.66 13.53
N GLN A 159 -8.68 8.53 14.17
CA GLN A 159 -7.82 7.98 15.22
C GLN A 159 -6.43 7.62 14.68
N THR A 160 -6.36 7.08 13.48
CA THR A 160 -5.09 6.75 12.84
C THR A 160 -4.30 8.02 12.50
N LEU A 161 -4.96 9.06 12.04
CA LEU A 161 -4.31 10.36 11.79
C LEU A 161 -3.67 10.94 13.07
N GLU A 162 -4.32 10.79 14.22
CA GLU A 162 -3.75 11.21 15.51
C GLU A 162 -2.50 10.38 15.85
N THR A 163 -2.54 9.07 15.63
CA THR A 163 -1.39 8.18 15.85
C THR A 163 -0.23 8.54 14.93
N ILE A 164 -0.50 8.78 13.65
CA ILE A 164 0.50 9.20 12.65
C ILE A 164 1.16 10.51 13.09
N ALA A 165 0.37 11.49 13.51
CA ALA A 165 0.91 12.77 13.97
C ALA A 165 1.83 12.61 15.17
N LYS A 166 1.50 11.73 16.12
CA LYS A 166 2.36 11.42 17.28
C LYS A 166 3.66 10.73 16.87
N LEU A 167 3.60 9.80 15.93
CA LEU A 167 4.79 9.10 15.45
C LEU A 167 5.77 10.06 14.76
N TRP A 168 5.28 10.95 13.91
CA TRP A 168 6.12 11.98 13.27
C TRP A 168 6.69 13.00 14.26
N ALA A 169 5.95 13.32 15.31
CA ALA A 169 6.42 14.25 16.34
C ALA A 169 7.51 13.67 17.26
N ALA A 170 7.66 12.35 17.29
CA ALA A 170 8.65 11.64 18.11
C ALA A 170 10.04 11.49 17.44
N GLU A 171 10.20 11.92 16.18
CA GLU A 171 11.45 11.88 15.42
C GLU A 171 12.37 13.05 15.75
#